data_595a8ab17d9d74559341685011993e19
#
_entry.id   595a8ab17d9d74559341685011993e19
#
_cell.length_a   1.000
_cell.length_b   1.000
_cell.length_c   1.000
_cell.angle_alpha   90.00
_cell.angle_beta   90.00
_cell.angle_gamma   90.00
#
_symmetry.space_group_name_H-M   'P 1'
#
loop_
_entity.id
_entity.type
_entity.pdbx_description
1 polymer ?
#
loop_
_entity_poly.entity_id
_entity_poly.type
_entity_poly.pdbx_seq_one_letter_code
_entity_poly.pdbx_strand_id
1 'polypeptide(L)'
;MANLKNSKSQSMGMHKEVLAGRTQQVFFNPEEAENFFYYGAHDVDFNKRTEINALDLTAAQLNDKLHSLMKEGYGTVVVKNPQGKHSLGVGILNKLNLIFEGSLGYFGVGSIDGPIVRVNGRVGWSCAENMMAGKVVIEKNAGSCFGAAIRGGDLICKG
;
A
#
# COMPACT_ATOMS: atom_id res chain seq x y z
N MET A 1 2.03 -9.29 -35.03
CA MET A 1 2.96 -8.52 -34.18
C MET A 1 2.17 -7.41 -33.52
N ALA A 2 1.90 -7.52 -32.24
CA ALA A 2 1.29 -6.44 -31.48
C ALA A 2 2.18 -5.21 -31.64
N ASN A 3 1.58 -4.10 -31.96
CA ASN A 3 2.29 -2.91 -32.32
C ASN A 3 3.01 -2.37 -31.06
N LEU A 4 4.27 -2.73 -30.88
CA LEU A 4 5.12 -2.28 -29.79
C LEU A 4 5.05 -0.77 -29.55
N LYS A 5 4.74 0.00 -30.59
CA LYS A 5 4.54 1.45 -30.49
C LYS A 5 3.30 1.79 -29.68
N ASN A 6 2.21 1.06 -29.86
CA ASN A 6 1.01 1.27 -29.10
C ASN A 6 1.18 0.86 -27.64
N SER A 7 1.80 -0.26 -27.42
CA SER A 7 2.14 -0.71 -26.09
C SER A 7 2.99 0.33 -25.33
N LYS A 8 3.92 0.99 -26.02
CA LYS A 8 4.75 2.03 -25.43
C LYS A 8 4.00 3.29 -25.05
N SER A 9 3.11 3.72 -25.91
CA SER A 9 2.34 4.94 -25.64
C SER A 9 1.30 4.72 -24.56
N GLN A 10 0.91 3.50 -24.38
CA GLN A 10 -0.15 3.09 -23.49
C GLN A 10 0.38 2.59 -22.14
N SER A 11 1.69 2.30 -22.05
CA SER A 11 2.23 1.80 -20.81
C SER A 11 2.14 2.89 -19.76
N MET A 12 1.25 2.69 -18.88
CA MET A 12 1.05 3.38 -17.62
C MET A 12 0.91 4.89 -17.70
N GLY A 13 0.67 5.44 -18.85
CA GLY A 13 0.71 6.89 -18.99
C GLY A 13 2.00 7.49 -18.40
N MET A 14 2.93 6.64 -18.07
CA MET A 14 4.06 6.97 -17.27
C MET A 14 5.17 7.38 -18.18
N HIS A 15 5.32 8.67 -18.41
CA HIS A 15 6.68 8.94 -18.11
C HIS A 15 7.64 8.50 -19.16
N LYS A 16 7.30 8.72 -20.38
CA LYS A 16 8.33 8.64 -21.43
C LYS A 16 9.55 9.47 -21.03
N GLU A 17 9.29 10.61 -20.42
CA GLU A 17 10.32 11.53 -19.99
C GLU A 17 11.12 10.99 -18.81
N VAL A 18 10.43 10.40 -17.85
CA VAL A 18 11.07 9.82 -16.65
C VAL A 18 11.82 8.54 -16.99
N LEU A 19 11.35 7.80 -17.97
CA LEU A 19 12.00 6.59 -18.43
C LEU A 19 13.05 6.83 -19.51
N ALA A 20 13.16 8.05 -20.00
CA ALA A 20 14.21 8.41 -20.94
C ALA A 20 15.58 8.12 -20.31
N GLY A 21 16.39 7.37 -21.01
CA GLY A 21 17.69 6.94 -20.53
C GLY A 21 17.68 5.70 -19.63
N ARG A 22 16.53 5.13 -19.33
CA ARG A 22 16.40 3.82 -18.66
C ARG A 22 15.90 2.79 -19.65
N THR A 23 16.09 1.53 -19.34
CA THR A 23 15.35 0.47 -20.01
C THR A 23 13.89 0.77 -19.85
N GLN A 24 13.23 1.14 -20.91
CA GLN A 24 11.82 1.38 -20.88
C GLN A 24 11.09 0.08 -20.62
N GLN A 25 10.47 0.02 -19.50
CA GLN A 25 9.60 -1.06 -19.16
C GLN A 25 8.26 -0.82 -19.82
N VAL A 26 8.18 -1.21 -21.05
CA VAL A 26 6.98 -1.02 -21.82
C VAL A 26 6.40 -2.36 -22.14
N PHE A 27 6.09 -3.06 -21.09
CA PHE A 27 5.58 -4.41 -21.18
C PHE A 27 4.12 -4.46 -21.58
N PHE A 28 3.40 -3.38 -21.33
CA PHE A 28 1.96 -3.39 -21.46
C PHE A 28 1.44 -1.98 -21.73
N ASN A 29 0.25 -1.92 -22.30
CA ASN A 29 -0.55 -0.71 -22.41
C ASN A 29 -1.16 -0.35 -21.05
N PRO A 30 -1.90 0.78 -20.90
CA PRO A 30 -2.51 1.14 -19.63
C PRO A 30 -3.44 0.07 -19.06
N GLU A 31 -4.18 -0.65 -19.89
CA GLU A 31 -5.05 -1.73 -19.47
C GLU A 31 -4.24 -2.93 -18.98
N GLU A 32 -3.18 -3.27 -19.69
CA GLU A 32 -2.23 -4.29 -19.27
C GLU A 32 -1.47 -3.85 -18.02
N ALA A 33 -1.17 -2.57 -17.88
CA ALA A 33 -0.52 -2.01 -16.72
C ALA A 33 -1.40 -2.14 -15.47
N GLU A 34 -2.68 -1.86 -15.57
CA GLU A 34 -3.61 -2.09 -14.48
C GLU A 34 -3.62 -3.56 -14.07
N ASN A 35 -3.71 -4.44 -15.02
CA ASN A 35 -3.69 -5.88 -14.78
C ASN A 35 -2.36 -6.34 -14.18
N PHE A 36 -1.26 -5.76 -14.62
CA PHE A 36 0.05 -6.10 -14.09
C PHE A 36 0.22 -5.68 -12.64
N PHE A 37 -0.10 -4.44 -12.30
CA PHE A 37 0.06 -3.94 -10.95
C PHE A 37 -0.93 -4.54 -9.97
N TYR A 38 -2.09 -4.87 -10.45
CA TYR A 38 -3.13 -5.48 -9.64
C TYR A 38 -3.35 -6.95 -9.96
N TYR A 39 -2.37 -7.57 -10.61
CA TYR A 39 -2.44 -9.01 -10.88
C TYR A 39 -2.55 -9.77 -9.56
N GLY A 40 -3.60 -10.55 -9.44
CA GLY A 40 -3.96 -11.20 -8.19
C GLY A 40 -4.56 -10.28 -7.13
N ALA A 41 -4.76 -9.01 -7.43
CA ALA A 41 -5.54 -8.13 -6.59
C ALA A 41 -6.99 -8.60 -6.49
N HIS A 42 -7.57 -8.37 -5.32
CA HIS A 42 -8.95 -8.73 -5.08
C HIS A 42 -9.85 -7.54 -5.37
N ASP A 43 -10.99 -7.81 -5.95
CA ASP A 43 -12.04 -6.82 -6.10
C ASP A 43 -12.66 -6.56 -4.72
N VAL A 44 -12.61 -5.31 -4.28
CA VAL A 44 -13.06 -4.90 -2.94
C VAL A 44 -14.10 -3.80 -3.01
N ASP A 45 -15.12 -3.89 -2.19
CA ASP A 45 -16.12 -2.86 -2.00
C ASP A 45 -15.71 -1.96 -0.82
N PHE A 46 -15.41 -0.69 -1.08
CA PHE A 46 -15.02 0.28 -0.05
C PHE A 46 -16.13 0.56 0.98
N ASN A 47 -17.39 0.28 0.65
CA ASN A 47 -18.51 0.37 1.58
C ASN A 47 -18.58 -0.84 2.51
N LYS A 48 -18.02 -1.97 2.10
CA LYS A 48 -17.93 -3.17 2.92
C LYS A 48 -16.82 -3.00 3.94
N ARG A 49 -17.22 -2.77 5.19
CA ARG A 49 -16.33 -2.41 6.29
C ARG A 49 -16.31 -3.49 7.37
N THR A 50 -15.16 -3.68 7.97
CA THR A 50 -14.98 -4.56 9.14
C THR A 50 -13.94 -3.99 10.11
N GLU A 51 -13.88 -4.58 11.30
CA GLU A 51 -12.91 -4.25 12.34
C GLU A 51 -12.12 -5.47 12.77
N ILE A 52 -10.86 -5.28 13.08
CA ILE A 52 -9.96 -6.29 13.64
C ILE A 52 -9.44 -5.77 14.97
N ASN A 53 -9.56 -6.55 16.03
CA ASN A 53 -8.83 -6.27 17.26
C ASN A 53 -7.45 -6.95 17.17
N ALA A 54 -6.39 -6.15 17.19
CA ALA A 54 -5.01 -6.64 17.07
C ALA A 54 -4.38 -7.04 18.40
N LEU A 55 -5.10 -6.92 19.52
CA LEU A 55 -4.55 -7.10 20.87
C LEU A 55 -3.79 -8.43 21.00
N ASP A 56 -4.44 -9.51 20.64
CA ASP A 56 -3.93 -10.88 20.81
C ASP A 56 -3.37 -11.50 19.52
N LEU A 57 -3.22 -10.69 18.47
CA LEU A 57 -2.70 -11.14 17.19
C LEU A 57 -1.20 -10.82 17.06
N THR A 58 -0.45 -11.75 16.51
CA THR A 58 0.89 -11.45 15.99
C THR A 58 0.79 -10.63 14.71
N ALA A 59 1.90 -10.02 14.28
CA ALA A 59 1.94 -9.29 13.02
C ALA A 59 1.59 -10.18 11.82
N ALA A 60 2.11 -11.40 11.79
CA ALA A 60 1.82 -12.36 10.73
C ALA A 60 0.31 -12.68 10.68
N GLN A 61 -0.28 -13.03 11.81
CA GLN A 61 -1.71 -13.33 11.89
C GLN A 61 -2.59 -12.15 11.47
N LEU A 62 -2.21 -10.91 11.83
CA LEU A 62 -2.93 -9.73 11.38
C LEU A 62 -2.81 -9.54 9.87
N ASN A 63 -1.61 -9.65 9.34
CA ASN A 63 -1.37 -9.49 7.90
C ASN A 63 -2.13 -10.55 7.09
N ASP A 64 -2.10 -11.80 7.51
CA ASP A 64 -2.88 -12.89 6.90
C ASP A 64 -4.38 -12.61 6.93
N LYS A 65 -4.86 -12.07 8.06
CA LYS A 65 -6.27 -11.70 8.20
C LYS A 65 -6.67 -10.55 7.28
N LEU A 66 -5.80 -9.55 7.10
CA LEU A 66 -6.02 -8.48 6.12
C LEU A 66 -6.14 -9.03 4.70
N HIS A 67 -5.24 -9.96 4.31
CA HIS A 67 -5.32 -10.61 3.01
C HIS A 67 -6.61 -11.44 2.85
N SER A 68 -7.04 -12.15 3.87
CA SER A 68 -8.30 -12.91 3.85
C SER A 68 -9.51 -11.99 3.66
N LEU A 69 -9.55 -10.88 4.36
CA LEU A 69 -10.64 -9.91 4.24
C LEU A 69 -10.71 -9.28 2.85
N MET A 70 -9.56 -8.98 2.23
CA MET A 70 -9.53 -8.51 0.84
C MET A 70 -10.10 -9.57 -0.12
N LYS A 71 -9.76 -10.84 0.07
CA LYS A 71 -10.36 -11.95 -0.70
C LYS A 71 -11.87 -12.04 -0.53
N GLU A 72 -12.37 -11.70 0.64
CA GLU A 72 -13.80 -11.66 0.95
C GLU A 72 -14.49 -10.36 0.45
N GLY A 73 -13.73 -9.47 -0.22
CA GLY A 73 -14.22 -8.23 -0.81
C GLY A 73 -14.37 -7.06 0.16
N TYR A 74 -13.78 -7.11 1.35
CA TYR A 74 -13.75 -5.95 2.25
C TYR A 74 -12.80 -4.88 1.72
N GLY A 75 -13.32 -3.69 1.48
CA GLY A 75 -12.55 -2.53 1.01
C GLY A 75 -12.20 -1.53 2.09
N THR A 76 -12.77 -1.65 3.30
CA THR A 76 -12.43 -0.81 4.45
C THR A 76 -12.21 -1.66 5.70
N VAL A 77 -11.01 -1.59 6.27
CA VAL A 77 -10.65 -2.35 7.48
C VAL A 77 -10.13 -1.39 8.56
N VAL A 78 -10.68 -1.51 9.75
CA VAL A 78 -10.20 -0.79 10.94
C VAL A 78 -9.49 -1.75 11.87
N VAL A 79 -8.24 -1.45 12.18
CA VAL A 79 -7.43 -2.23 13.12
C VAL A 79 -7.36 -1.51 14.45
N LYS A 80 -8.00 -2.09 15.45
CA LYS A 80 -8.00 -1.60 16.83
C LYS A 80 -6.85 -2.19 17.62
N ASN A 81 -6.34 -1.43 18.58
CA ASN A 81 -5.29 -1.86 19.53
C ASN A 81 -4.02 -2.40 18.85
N PRO A 82 -3.42 -1.70 17.90
CA PRO A 82 -2.18 -2.16 17.27
C PRO A 82 -0.98 -2.17 18.21
N GLN A 83 -1.01 -1.40 19.30
CA GLN A 83 -0.04 -1.38 20.41
C GLN A 83 1.43 -1.24 20.01
N GLY A 84 1.71 -0.49 18.97
CA GLY A 84 3.10 -0.30 18.51
C GLY A 84 3.77 -1.57 17.97
N LYS A 85 3.01 -2.58 17.61
CA LYS A 85 3.56 -3.79 16.99
C LYS A 85 4.24 -3.47 15.68
N HIS A 86 5.31 -4.19 15.38
CA HIS A 86 6.11 -4.03 14.16
C HIS A 86 5.46 -4.73 12.96
N SER A 87 5.79 -4.29 11.77
CA SER A 87 5.45 -4.94 10.50
C SER A 87 3.95 -5.20 10.30
N LEU A 88 3.08 -4.31 10.79
CA LEU A 88 1.66 -4.40 10.54
C LEU A 88 1.30 -3.77 9.19
N GLY A 89 0.42 -4.43 8.42
CA GLY A 89 -0.07 -3.94 7.13
C GLY A 89 1.00 -3.94 6.03
N VAL A 90 1.98 -4.82 6.13
CA VAL A 90 3.09 -4.92 5.16
C VAL A 90 2.66 -5.69 3.92
N GLY A 91 3.16 -5.28 2.76
CA GLY A 91 2.99 -6.02 1.50
C GLY A 91 1.56 -6.02 0.96
N ILE A 92 0.76 -5.01 1.28
CA ILE A 92 -0.58 -4.86 0.71
C ILE A 92 -0.45 -4.31 -0.71
N LEU A 93 -0.70 -5.17 -1.69
CA LEU A 93 -0.66 -4.84 -3.12
C LEU A 93 -2.08 -4.73 -3.68
N ASN A 94 -2.95 -4.07 -2.95
CA ASN A 94 -4.38 -3.98 -3.27
C ASN A 94 -4.93 -2.61 -2.86
N LYS A 95 -5.91 -2.13 -3.59
CA LYS A 95 -6.69 -0.97 -3.12
C LYS A 95 -7.44 -1.36 -1.86
N LEU A 96 -7.25 -0.63 -0.80
CA LEU A 96 -7.83 -0.87 0.50
C LEU A 96 -7.84 0.42 1.32
N ASN A 97 -8.90 0.72 2.04
CA ASN A 97 -8.89 1.70 3.11
C ASN A 97 -8.51 0.99 4.42
N LEU A 98 -7.33 1.28 4.93
CA LEU A 98 -6.81 0.67 6.14
C LEU A 98 -6.61 1.74 7.23
N ILE A 99 -7.27 1.58 8.35
CA ILE A 99 -7.24 2.53 9.47
C ILE A 99 -6.70 1.82 10.70
N PHE A 100 -5.59 2.31 11.24
CA PHE A 100 -5.04 1.86 12.51
C PHE A 100 -5.46 2.82 13.64
N GLU A 101 -6.25 2.35 14.57
CA GLU A 101 -6.61 3.10 15.77
C GLU A 101 -5.55 2.93 16.86
N GLY A 102 -4.40 3.57 16.64
CA GLY A 102 -3.27 3.56 17.55
C GLY A 102 -1.93 3.66 16.81
N SER A 103 -0.86 3.43 17.54
CA SER A 103 0.52 3.54 17.03
C SER A 103 1.01 2.23 16.43
N LEU A 104 1.90 2.34 15.44
CA LEU A 104 2.64 1.21 14.86
C LEU A 104 4.11 1.27 15.29
N GLY A 105 4.73 0.10 15.31
CA GLY A 105 6.16 -0.01 15.50
C GLY A 105 6.95 0.17 14.20
N TYR A 106 8.09 -0.51 14.09
CA TYR A 106 8.97 -0.42 12.94
C TYR A 106 8.36 -1.10 11.71
N PHE A 107 8.70 -0.59 10.53
CA PHE A 107 8.32 -1.15 9.24
C PHE A 107 6.80 -1.34 9.08
N GLY A 108 5.99 -0.49 9.73
CA GLY A 108 4.55 -0.48 9.51
C GLY A 108 4.23 -0.05 8.09
N VAL A 109 3.27 -0.72 7.46
CA VAL A 109 2.81 -0.47 6.08
C VAL A 109 3.94 -0.38 5.05
N GLY A 110 5.00 -1.15 5.25
CA GLY A 110 6.10 -1.25 4.29
C GLY A 110 5.70 -2.01 3.01
N SER A 111 6.36 -1.69 1.90
CA SER A 111 6.21 -2.37 0.59
C SER A 111 4.76 -2.46 0.12
N ILE A 112 4.01 -1.38 0.24
CA ILE A 112 2.60 -1.30 -0.18
C ILE A 112 2.47 -0.74 -1.60
N ASP A 113 1.38 -1.15 -2.28
CA ASP A 113 0.98 -0.64 -3.59
C ASP A 113 -0.55 -0.49 -3.65
N GLY A 114 -1.01 0.75 -3.65
CA GLY A 114 -2.41 1.11 -3.86
C GLY A 114 -3.28 1.39 -2.65
N PRO A 115 -3.00 0.96 -1.41
CA PRO A 115 -3.90 1.23 -0.30
C PRO A 115 -3.87 2.69 0.16
N ILE A 116 -4.98 3.12 0.76
CA ILE A 116 -5.07 4.36 1.53
C ILE A 116 -5.00 4.00 3.00
N VAL A 117 -3.92 4.39 3.66
CA VAL A 117 -3.67 4.05 5.06
C VAL A 117 -3.75 5.28 5.94
N ARG A 118 -4.45 5.19 7.05
CA ARG A 118 -4.43 6.18 8.12
C ARG A 118 -3.98 5.54 9.42
N VAL A 119 -3.01 6.15 10.08
CA VAL A 119 -2.55 5.75 11.41
C VAL A 119 -2.88 6.86 12.39
N ASN A 120 -3.81 6.61 13.31
CA ASN A 120 -4.25 7.57 14.31
C ASN A 120 -3.25 7.75 15.49
N GLY A 121 -2.06 7.19 15.35
CA GLY A 121 -0.99 7.23 16.32
C GLY A 121 0.33 7.69 15.73
N ARG A 122 1.40 7.29 16.42
CA ARG A 122 2.78 7.45 15.97
C ARG A 122 3.21 6.21 15.20
N VAL A 123 4.28 6.35 14.42
CA VAL A 123 4.91 5.21 13.75
C VAL A 123 6.39 5.17 14.07
N GLY A 124 6.93 3.96 14.13
CA GLY A 124 8.35 3.73 14.34
C GLY A 124 9.18 3.96 13.08
N TRP A 125 10.39 3.42 13.08
CA TRP A 125 11.33 3.55 11.97
C TRP A 125 10.86 2.80 10.73
N SER A 126 11.27 3.28 9.56
CA SER A 126 11.00 2.64 8.26
C SER A 126 9.51 2.42 7.98
N CYS A 127 8.62 3.23 8.53
CA CYS A 127 7.22 3.19 8.14
C CYS A 127 7.06 3.62 6.69
N ALA A 128 6.23 2.89 5.93
CA ALA A 128 6.00 3.07 4.50
C ALA A 128 7.27 2.96 3.63
N GLU A 129 8.29 2.26 4.12
CA GLU A 129 9.49 1.97 3.33
C GLU A 129 9.13 1.16 2.08
N ASN A 130 9.78 1.47 0.95
CA ASN A 130 9.53 0.86 -0.36
C ASN A 130 8.08 0.99 -0.88
N MET A 131 7.34 1.99 -0.46
CA MET A 131 6.00 2.23 -0.99
C MET A 131 6.05 2.52 -2.49
N MET A 132 5.20 1.86 -3.25
CA MET A 132 5.11 1.99 -4.71
C MET A 132 3.98 2.93 -5.14
N ALA A 133 2.83 2.83 -4.50
CA ALA A 133 1.68 3.69 -4.75
C ALA A 133 0.72 3.69 -3.54
N GLY A 134 -0.26 4.59 -3.55
CA GLY A 134 -1.26 4.74 -2.49
C GLY A 134 -1.07 6.02 -1.69
N LYS A 135 -1.63 6.03 -0.49
CA LYS A 135 -1.55 7.19 0.40
C LYS A 135 -1.39 6.75 1.84
N VAL A 136 -0.42 7.32 2.55
CA VAL A 136 -0.24 7.06 3.98
C VAL A 136 -0.32 8.37 4.76
N VAL A 137 -1.22 8.43 5.74
CA VAL A 137 -1.40 9.58 6.62
C VAL A 137 -1.11 9.16 8.05
N ILE A 138 -0.10 9.79 8.65
CA ILE A 138 0.26 9.62 10.05
C ILE A 138 -0.24 10.85 10.82
N GLU A 139 -1.13 10.65 11.77
CA GLU A 139 -1.75 11.75 12.51
C GLU A 139 -0.82 12.37 13.56
N LYS A 140 0.22 11.63 13.97
CA LYS A 140 1.23 12.09 14.92
C LYS A 140 2.63 11.99 14.31
N ASN A 141 3.64 11.67 15.12
CA ASN A 141 5.03 11.67 14.70
C ASN A 141 5.43 10.37 13.96
N ALA A 142 6.36 10.48 13.06
CA ALA A 142 7.03 9.36 12.41
C ALA A 142 8.49 9.26 12.88
N GLY A 143 8.99 8.03 12.94
CA GLY A 143 10.39 7.74 13.24
C GLY A 143 11.30 7.95 12.02
N SER A 144 12.58 7.65 12.18
CA SER A 144 13.58 7.74 11.12
C SER A 144 13.24 6.86 9.93
N CYS A 145 13.75 7.19 8.75
CA CYS A 145 13.54 6.47 7.51
C CYS A 145 12.06 6.37 7.08
N PHE A 146 11.23 7.30 7.53
CA PHE A 146 9.83 7.37 7.05
C PHE A 146 9.80 7.55 5.54
N GLY A 147 9.17 6.61 4.85
CA GLY A 147 9.10 6.61 3.40
C GLY A 147 10.43 6.35 2.69
N ALA A 148 11.40 5.75 3.35
CA ALA A 148 12.66 5.42 2.69
C ALA A 148 12.41 4.58 1.43
N ALA A 149 13.15 4.89 0.35
CA ALA A 149 13.02 4.23 -0.94
C ALA A 149 11.61 4.25 -1.55
N ILE A 150 10.80 5.25 -1.21
CA ILE A 150 9.49 5.45 -1.85
C ILE A 150 9.65 5.63 -3.36
N ARG A 151 8.78 5.00 -4.13
CA ARG A 151 8.75 5.09 -5.60
C ARG A 151 7.56 5.87 -6.12
N GLY A 152 6.52 6.01 -5.32
CA GLY A 152 5.31 6.75 -5.67
C GLY A 152 4.30 6.78 -4.52
N GLY A 153 3.23 7.56 -4.71
CA GLY A 153 2.20 7.77 -3.72
C GLY A 153 2.46 8.99 -2.82
N ASP A 154 1.55 9.21 -1.89
CA ASP A 154 1.55 10.35 -0.97
C ASP A 154 1.87 9.90 0.46
N LEU A 155 2.88 10.52 1.07
CA LEU A 155 3.18 10.37 2.49
C LEU A 155 2.93 11.68 3.22
N ILE A 156 2.09 11.65 4.26
CA ILE A 156 1.72 12.82 5.06
C ILE A 156 1.96 12.49 6.54
N CYS A 157 2.81 13.26 7.17
CA CYS A 157 2.99 13.23 8.63
C CYS A 157 2.56 14.58 9.20
N LYS A 158 1.66 14.58 10.19
CA LYS A 158 1.06 15.81 10.75
C LYS A 158 1.73 16.27 12.04
N GLY A 159 2.56 15.45 12.63
CA GLY A 159 3.25 15.76 13.88
C GLY A 159 4.73 15.97 13.73
#